data_5940561765723ce236d3e5a00419b957
#
_entry.id   5940561765723ce236d3e5a00419b957
#
_cell.length_a   1.000
_cell.length_b   1.000
_cell.length_c   1.000
_cell.angle_alpha   90.00
_cell.angle_beta   90.00
_cell.angle_gamma   90.00
#
_symmetry.space_group_name_H-M   'P 1'
#
loop_
_entity.id
_entity.type
_entity.pdbx_description
1 polymer ?
#
loop_
_entity_poly.entity_id
_entity_poly.type
_entity_poly.pdbx_seq_one_letter_code
_entity_poly.pdbx_strand_id
1 'polypeptide(L)'
;MPAVAGINLSIECGEFFSLLGASGSGKSTLLRILAGFEKPDSGRVFIDDRDVTDLPPYERPVNMMFQSYALFPHMSVAENVAFGLKQDGMAKREREARVHELLELVHLGDKAKRKTQQLSGGERQRVALARALAKHPKLLLLDEPLGALDRKLRQSTQFELKALQARLGITFVMVTHDQDEAMTLSSRLAVLDHGRVLQVGAPHEVYETPATRHVAEFLGAANLIDGVVASESSGVAEILCDGLPGLFRASAPNGAAAGATVAVAIRPEKIRVCDSAFYGENKLNGKVKNVAYIGDVSIYSVTLANGCTLRVQSTNTKRDGATPSEGTELCLSWDPTDAVVILE
;
A
#
# COMPACT_ATOMS: atom_id res chain seq x y z
N MET A 1 7.08 13.66 -20.36
CA MET A 1 6.43 13.89 -19.06
C MET A 1 7.50 13.81 -17.98
N PRO A 2 7.50 14.68 -16.95
CA PRO A 2 8.40 14.54 -15.81
C PRO A 2 8.09 13.25 -15.07
N ALA A 3 9.14 12.55 -14.59
CA ALA A 3 8.98 11.33 -13.81
C ALA A 3 8.41 11.61 -12.40
N VAL A 4 8.72 12.80 -11.86
CA VAL A 4 8.25 13.33 -10.58
C VAL A 4 7.87 14.80 -10.80
N ALA A 5 6.68 15.20 -10.38
CA ALA A 5 6.09 16.49 -10.69
C ALA A 5 5.58 17.21 -9.44
N GLY A 6 6.41 18.11 -8.86
CA GLY A 6 6.01 19.00 -7.77
C GLY A 6 5.56 18.27 -6.49
N ILE A 7 6.29 17.23 -6.09
CA ILE A 7 6.00 16.48 -4.86
C ILE A 7 6.48 17.27 -3.64
N ASN A 8 5.56 17.52 -2.70
CA ASN A 8 5.84 17.98 -1.36
C ASN A 8 5.38 16.90 -0.38
N LEU A 9 6.31 16.31 0.36
CA LEU A 9 6.04 15.17 1.22
C LEU A 9 6.89 15.26 2.49
N SER A 10 6.28 15.07 3.64
CA SER A 10 6.95 14.92 4.93
C SER A 10 6.75 13.52 5.47
N ILE A 11 7.83 12.93 5.97
CA ILE A 11 7.88 11.60 6.57
C ILE A 11 8.46 11.77 7.97
N GLU A 12 7.75 11.27 8.97
CA GLU A 12 8.13 11.44 10.36
C GLU A 12 9.26 10.47 10.76
N CYS A 13 10.03 10.87 11.78
CA CYS A 13 11.09 10.02 12.31
C CYS A 13 10.51 8.73 12.92
N GLY A 14 11.11 7.59 12.60
CA GLY A 14 10.65 6.27 13.06
C GLY A 14 9.38 5.76 12.36
N GLU A 15 8.93 6.40 11.29
CA GLU A 15 7.77 6.00 10.51
C GLU A 15 8.11 4.86 9.54
N PHE A 16 7.18 3.96 9.31
CA PHE A 16 7.19 3.06 8.16
C PHE A 16 6.29 3.68 7.07
N PHE A 17 6.90 4.29 6.08
CA PHE A 17 6.19 5.02 5.02
C PHE A 17 6.26 4.26 3.69
N SER A 18 5.13 4.12 3.00
CA SER A 18 5.11 3.49 1.68
C SER A 18 4.74 4.45 0.56
N LEU A 19 5.48 4.35 -0.55
CA LEU A 19 5.15 4.94 -1.83
C LEU A 19 4.47 3.88 -2.69
N LEU A 20 3.17 4.00 -2.89
CA LEU A 20 2.32 3.04 -3.57
C LEU A 20 1.83 3.60 -4.90
N GLY A 21 1.71 2.78 -5.94
CA GLY A 21 1.20 3.21 -7.25
C GLY A 21 1.51 2.22 -8.36
N ALA A 22 0.93 2.41 -9.53
CA ALA A 22 1.18 1.58 -10.71
C ALA A 22 2.64 1.69 -11.22
N SER A 23 3.04 0.77 -12.08
CA SER A 23 4.34 0.87 -12.76
C SER A 23 4.42 2.18 -13.55
N GLY A 24 5.56 2.87 -13.48
CA GLY A 24 5.74 4.17 -14.15
C GLY A 24 5.19 5.38 -13.41
N SER A 25 4.61 5.25 -12.20
CA SER A 25 4.08 6.39 -11.44
C SER A 25 5.15 7.31 -10.79
N GLY A 26 6.45 7.01 -10.95
CA GLY A 26 7.56 7.85 -10.44
C GLY A 26 8.16 7.39 -9.11
N LYS A 27 7.65 6.32 -8.47
CA LYS A 27 8.10 5.83 -7.15
C LYS A 27 9.59 5.55 -7.06
N SER A 28 10.13 4.74 -7.98
CA SER A 28 11.56 4.39 -7.98
C SER A 28 12.45 5.59 -8.27
N THR A 29 11.99 6.53 -9.11
CA THR A 29 12.70 7.81 -9.34
C THR A 29 12.76 8.62 -8.06
N LEU A 30 11.64 8.76 -7.34
CA LEU A 30 11.61 9.47 -6.05
C LEU A 30 12.53 8.79 -5.03
N LEU A 31 12.51 7.46 -4.96
CA LEU A 31 13.40 6.69 -4.08
C LEU A 31 14.88 6.93 -4.41
N ARG A 32 15.25 6.96 -5.70
CA ARG A 32 16.62 7.25 -6.16
C ARG A 32 17.04 8.69 -5.87
N ILE A 33 16.11 9.64 -5.95
CA ILE A 33 16.35 11.04 -5.54
C ILE A 33 16.66 11.09 -4.04
N LEU A 34 15.89 10.39 -3.19
CA LEU A 34 16.15 10.29 -1.74
C LEU A 34 17.52 9.64 -1.46
N ALA A 35 17.86 8.59 -2.21
CA ALA A 35 19.14 7.90 -2.09
C ALA A 35 20.34 8.70 -2.62
N GLY A 36 20.11 9.74 -3.44
CA GLY A 36 21.16 10.55 -4.08
C GLY A 36 21.73 9.96 -5.37
N PHE A 37 21.07 8.94 -5.94
CA PHE A 37 21.44 8.38 -7.25
C PHE A 37 20.93 9.22 -8.41
N GLU A 38 19.89 10.01 -8.19
CA GLU A 38 19.35 10.96 -9.15
C GLU A 38 19.23 12.34 -8.49
N LYS A 39 19.45 13.40 -9.26
CA LYS A 39 19.31 14.76 -8.78
C LYS A 39 17.98 15.33 -9.28
N PRO A 40 17.18 15.98 -8.41
CA PRO A 40 15.98 16.66 -8.87
C PRO A 40 16.33 17.87 -9.73
N ASP A 41 15.55 18.16 -10.77
CA ASP A 41 15.70 19.36 -11.61
C ASP A 41 15.43 20.64 -10.80
N SER A 42 14.55 20.55 -9.81
CA SER A 42 14.19 21.63 -8.88
C SER A 42 13.68 21.08 -7.56
N GLY A 43 13.65 21.92 -6.52
CA GLY A 43 13.25 21.53 -5.17
C GLY A 43 14.42 21.06 -4.32
N ARG A 44 14.12 20.57 -3.11
CA ARG A 44 15.13 20.18 -2.13
C ARG A 44 14.73 18.91 -1.39
N VAL A 45 15.74 18.18 -0.94
CA VAL A 45 15.59 16.98 -0.09
C VAL A 45 16.25 17.24 1.24
N PHE A 46 15.49 17.09 2.31
CA PHE A 46 15.97 17.19 3.68
C PHE A 46 15.90 15.85 4.37
N ILE A 47 16.93 15.51 5.15
CA ILE A 47 16.95 14.33 6.02
C ILE A 47 17.47 14.80 7.37
N ASP A 48 16.63 14.65 8.41
CA ASP A 48 16.96 15.11 9.77
C ASP A 48 17.36 16.61 9.78
N ASP A 49 16.51 17.45 9.17
CA ASP A 49 16.66 18.91 8.99
C ASP A 49 17.90 19.36 8.18
N ARG A 50 18.70 18.42 7.69
CA ARG A 50 19.85 18.70 6.85
C ARG A 50 19.47 18.63 5.37
N ASP A 51 19.79 19.68 4.62
CA ASP A 51 19.69 19.66 3.16
C ASP A 51 20.74 18.68 2.59
N VAL A 52 20.26 17.65 1.91
CA VAL A 52 21.08 16.59 1.30
C VAL A 52 20.97 16.59 -0.23
N THR A 53 20.34 17.60 -0.80
CA THR A 53 20.00 17.66 -2.24
C THR A 53 21.22 17.41 -3.12
N ASP A 54 22.32 18.08 -2.83
CA ASP A 54 23.56 18.00 -3.61
C ASP A 54 24.57 16.95 -3.09
N LEU A 55 24.27 16.27 -1.99
CA LEU A 55 25.16 15.26 -1.43
C LEU A 55 25.11 13.97 -2.26
N PRO A 56 26.27 13.37 -2.58
CA PRO A 56 26.34 12.08 -3.22
C PRO A 56 25.81 10.96 -2.30
N PRO A 57 25.43 9.78 -2.84
CA PRO A 57 24.82 8.70 -2.06
C PRO A 57 25.61 8.28 -0.83
N TYR A 58 26.93 8.22 -0.91
CA TYR A 58 27.80 7.74 0.17
C TYR A 58 27.96 8.75 1.34
N GLU A 59 27.56 10.01 1.15
CA GLU A 59 27.56 11.05 2.19
C GLU A 59 26.20 11.24 2.86
N ARG A 60 25.15 10.64 2.31
CA ARG A 60 23.80 10.71 2.89
C ARG A 60 23.63 9.72 4.05
N PRO A 61 22.90 10.08 5.11
CA PRO A 61 22.63 9.19 6.24
C PRO A 61 21.55 8.12 5.89
N VAL A 62 21.58 7.59 4.68
CA VAL A 62 20.63 6.64 4.14
C VAL A 62 21.31 5.38 3.65
N ASN A 63 20.61 4.25 3.72
CA ASN A 63 20.99 3.05 3.00
C ASN A 63 19.80 2.56 2.18
N MET A 64 20.10 1.81 1.10
CA MET A 64 19.09 1.29 0.20
C MET A 64 19.22 -0.23 0.04
N MET A 65 18.08 -0.88 0.10
CA MET A 65 17.92 -2.28 -0.30
C MET A 65 17.26 -2.31 -1.67
N PHE A 66 17.97 -2.84 -2.67
CA PHE A 66 17.50 -2.93 -4.05
C PHE A 66 16.58 -4.15 -4.25
N GLN A 67 15.72 -4.09 -5.23
CA GLN A 67 14.78 -5.17 -5.61
C GLN A 67 15.49 -6.52 -5.87
N SER A 68 16.68 -6.51 -6.49
CA SER A 68 17.52 -7.70 -6.73
C SER A 68 18.36 -8.10 -5.53
N TYR A 69 18.21 -7.43 -4.37
CA TYR A 69 19.04 -7.54 -3.17
C TYR A 69 20.50 -7.12 -3.38
N ALA A 70 21.00 -7.12 -4.59
CA ALA A 70 22.37 -6.72 -5.01
C ALA A 70 23.47 -7.30 -4.10
N LEU A 71 23.34 -8.55 -3.66
CA LEU A 71 24.35 -9.24 -2.85
C LEU A 71 25.57 -9.62 -3.70
N PHE A 72 26.75 -9.52 -3.09
CA PHE A 72 27.99 -9.92 -3.73
C PHE A 72 28.11 -11.47 -3.76
N PRO A 73 28.01 -12.12 -4.93
CA PRO A 73 27.92 -13.58 -5.02
C PRO A 73 29.22 -14.32 -4.62
N HIS A 74 30.35 -13.64 -4.75
CA HIS A 74 31.67 -14.17 -4.38
C HIS A 74 31.98 -14.06 -2.88
N MET A 75 31.19 -13.28 -2.13
CA MET A 75 31.33 -13.08 -0.69
C MET A 75 30.43 -14.03 0.11
N SER A 76 30.83 -14.34 1.33
CA SER A 76 30.00 -15.00 2.33
C SER A 76 28.90 -14.04 2.85
N VAL A 77 27.94 -14.58 3.64
CA VAL A 77 26.91 -13.80 4.33
C VAL A 77 27.56 -12.73 5.22
N ALA A 78 28.50 -13.14 6.08
CA ALA A 78 29.22 -12.22 6.96
C ALA A 78 30.01 -11.15 6.20
N GLU A 79 30.69 -11.52 5.11
CA GLU A 79 31.43 -10.56 4.27
C GLU A 79 30.50 -9.55 3.57
N ASN A 80 29.31 -9.97 3.11
CA ASN A 80 28.32 -9.06 2.56
C ASN A 80 27.88 -8.01 3.59
N VAL A 81 27.56 -8.42 4.82
CA VAL A 81 27.15 -7.48 5.90
C VAL A 81 28.31 -6.58 6.31
N ALA A 82 29.53 -7.12 6.38
CA ALA A 82 30.74 -6.40 6.76
C ALA A 82 31.23 -5.39 5.71
N PHE A 83 30.75 -5.47 4.46
CA PHE A 83 31.34 -4.73 3.35
C PHE A 83 31.39 -3.24 3.58
N GLY A 84 30.27 -2.61 3.89
CA GLY A 84 30.18 -1.16 4.16
C GLY A 84 31.01 -0.73 5.37
N LEU A 85 30.98 -1.50 6.45
CA LEU A 85 31.77 -1.24 7.66
C LEU A 85 33.28 -1.28 7.39
N LYS A 86 33.71 -2.18 6.50
CA LYS A 86 35.11 -2.26 6.08
C LYS A 86 35.52 -1.04 5.27
N GLN A 87 34.67 -0.53 4.39
CA GLN A 87 34.94 0.68 3.60
C GLN A 87 35.05 1.93 4.49
N ASP A 88 34.28 2.00 5.57
CA ASP A 88 34.35 3.08 6.55
C ASP A 88 35.57 2.98 7.50
N GLY A 89 36.42 1.97 7.32
CA GLY A 89 37.65 1.80 8.13
C GLY A 89 37.39 1.26 9.53
N MET A 90 36.21 0.71 9.83
CA MET A 90 35.89 0.17 11.15
C MET A 90 36.87 -0.93 11.58
N ALA A 91 37.35 -0.88 12.82
CA ALA A 91 38.30 -1.85 13.37
C ALA A 91 37.75 -3.27 13.29
N LYS A 92 38.61 -4.26 13.02
CA LYS A 92 38.22 -5.65 12.77
C LYS A 92 37.33 -6.22 13.88
N ARG A 93 37.72 -6.04 15.14
CA ARG A 93 36.98 -6.56 16.31
C ARG A 93 35.58 -5.96 16.42
N GLU A 94 35.45 -4.67 16.23
CA GLU A 94 34.18 -3.95 16.28
C GLU A 94 33.28 -4.38 15.12
N ARG A 95 33.82 -4.49 13.90
CA ARG A 95 33.11 -4.95 12.71
C ARG A 95 32.59 -6.39 12.87
N GLU A 96 33.41 -7.30 13.42
CA GLU A 96 32.97 -8.69 13.67
C GLU A 96 31.84 -8.75 14.70
N ALA A 97 31.91 -7.96 15.78
CA ALA A 97 30.85 -7.85 16.77
C ALA A 97 29.54 -7.32 16.14
N ARG A 98 29.64 -6.26 15.34
CA ARG A 98 28.47 -5.67 14.68
C ARG A 98 27.85 -6.62 13.66
N VAL A 99 28.64 -7.34 12.87
CA VAL A 99 28.17 -8.36 11.94
C VAL A 99 27.45 -9.49 12.67
N HIS A 100 28.01 -9.96 13.78
CA HIS A 100 27.35 -10.98 14.61
C HIS A 100 26.00 -10.51 15.12
N GLU A 101 25.94 -9.32 15.73
CA GLU A 101 24.69 -8.72 16.21
C GLU A 101 23.61 -8.65 15.12
N LEU A 102 23.98 -8.18 13.91
CA LEU A 102 23.05 -8.05 12.79
C LEU A 102 22.60 -9.41 12.24
N LEU A 103 23.48 -10.41 12.20
CA LEU A 103 23.10 -11.76 11.77
C LEU A 103 22.17 -12.45 12.78
N GLU A 104 22.38 -12.24 14.08
CA GLU A 104 21.46 -12.70 15.12
C GLU A 104 20.10 -11.99 14.98
N LEU A 105 20.10 -10.67 14.73
CA LEU A 105 18.89 -9.86 14.54
C LEU A 105 17.99 -10.38 13.41
N VAL A 106 18.60 -10.91 12.34
CA VAL A 106 17.88 -11.44 11.17
C VAL A 106 17.81 -12.98 11.15
N HIS A 107 18.16 -13.66 12.23
CA HIS A 107 18.14 -15.11 12.40
C HIS A 107 18.99 -15.88 11.36
N LEU A 108 20.20 -15.39 11.11
CA LEU A 108 21.16 -15.98 10.17
C LEU A 108 22.56 -16.21 10.76
N GLY A 109 22.71 -16.23 12.10
CA GLY A 109 23.99 -16.42 12.77
C GLY A 109 24.69 -17.71 12.38
N ASP A 110 23.94 -18.82 12.27
CA ASP A 110 24.43 -20.14 11.84
C ASP A 110 24.91 -20.21 10.38
N LYS A 111 24.52 -19.22 9.55
CA LYS A 111 24.79 -19.15 8.11
C LYS A 111 25.87 -18.14 7.71
N ALA A 112 26.52 -17.52 8.69
CA ALA A 112 27.52 -16.47 8.49
C ALA A 112 28.60 -16.79 7.43
N LYS A 113 29.04 -18.06 7.37
CA LYS A 113 30.11 -18.55 6.45
C LYS A 113 29.57 -19.01 5.10
N ARG A 114 28.24 -19.16 4.90
CA ARG A 114 27.69 -19.62 3.62
C ARG A 114 27.84 -18.55 2.54
N LYS A 115 27.92 -19.02 1.28
CA LYS A 115 27.83 -18.14 0.11
C LYS A 115 26.35 -17.79 -0.17
N THR A 116 26.11 -16.62 -0.74
CA THR A 116 24.75 -16.14 -1.02
C THR A 116 23.95 -17.04 -1.95
N GLN A 117 24.63 -17.78 -2.83
CA GLN A 117 24.02 -18.77 -3.75
C GLN A 117 23.43 -20.00 -3.03
N GLN A 118 23.87 -20.28 -1.80
CA GLN A 118 23.40 -21.39 -0.97
C GLN A 118 22.17 -21.03 -0.12
N LEU A 119 21.62 -19.82 -0.30
CA LEU A 119 20.53 -19.27 0.48
C LEU A 119 19.21 -19.31 -0.30
N SER A 120 18.11 -19.47 0.42
CA SER A 120 16.75 -19.25 -0.11
C SER A 120 16.52 -17.77 -0.45
N GLY A 121 15.43 -17.46 -1.16
CA GLY A 121 15.04 -16.07 -1.47
C GLY A 121 14.90 -15.19 -0.22
N GLY A 122 14.16 -15.67 0.78
CA GLY A 122 13.97 -14.96 2.03
C GLY A 122 15.25 -14.81 2.86
N GLU A 123 16.15 -15.79 2.82
CA GLU A 123 17.48 -15.67 3.47
C GLU A 123 18.34 -14.61 2.79
N ARG A 124 18.35 -14.57 1.44
CA ARG A 124 19.05 -13.49 0.70
C ARG A 124 18.50 -12.11 1.04
N GLN A 125 17.20 -11.98 1.15
CA GLN A 125 16.55 -10.74 1.58
C GLN A 125 17.03 -10.32 2.97
N ARG A 126 17.03 -11.22 3.95
CA ARG A 126 17.49 -10.93 5.33
C ARG A 126 18.99 -10.54 5.36
N VAL A 127 19.83 -11.14 4.52
CA VAL A 127 21.25 -10.70 4.38
C VAL A 127 21.32 -9.28 3.82
N ALA A 128 20.53 -8.95 2.79
CA ALA A 128 20.49 -7.60 2.21
C ALA A 128 20.02 -6.56 3.22
N LEU A 129 19.01 -6.91 4.02
CA LEU A 129 18.51 -6.08 5.10
C LEU A 129 19.57 -5.85 6.19
N ALA A 130 20.24 -6.91 6.67
CA ALA A 130 21.34 -6.80 7.63
C ALA A 130 22.49 -5.93 7.10
N ARG A 131 22.84 -6.08 5.82
CA ARG A 131 23.85 -5.22 5.16
C ARG A 131 23.42 -3.76 5.12
N ALA A 132 22.15 -3.49 4.80
CA ALA A 132 21.62 -2.14 4.73
C ALA A 132 21.56 -1.47 6.12
N LEU A 133 21.37 -2.24 7.18
CA LEU A 133 21.36 -1.77 8.57
C LEU A 133 22.76 -1.61 9.18
N ALA A 134 23.81 -2.11 8.52
CA ALA A 134 25.14 -2.20 9.12
C ALA A 134 25.69 -0.85 9.56
N LYS A 135 25.54 0.19 8.77
CA LYS A 135 26.07 1.54 8.99
C LYS A 135 25.19 2.44 9.87
N HIS A 136 24.19 1.90 10.57
CA HIS A 136 23.25 2.67 11.38
C HIS A 136 22.57 3.84 10.61
N PRO A 137 21.91 3.57 9.47
CA PRO A 137 21.28 4.64 8.71
C PRO A 137 20.14 5.28 9.51
N LYS A 138 19.91 6.58 9.32
CA LYS A 138 18.73 7.26 9.83
C LYS A 138 17.48 6.93 9.02
N LEU A 139 17.67 6.65 7.74
CA LEU A 139 16.61 6.30 6.79
C LEU A 139 17.01 5.06 6.00
N LEU A 140 16.15 4.05 6.01
CA LEU A 140 16.27 2.84 5.20
C LEU A 140 15.29 2.90 4.03
N LEU A 141 15.82 2.84 2.82
CA LEU A 141 15.06 2.83 1.57
C LEU A 141 14.92 1.40 1.06
N LEU A 142 13.69 0.98 0.75
CA LEU A 142 13.36 -0.37 0.32
C LEU A 142 12.68 -0.32 -1.07
N ASP A 143 13.36 -0.86 -2.08
CA ASP A 143 12.82 -0.91 -3.44
C ASP A 143 12.21 -2.29 -3.71
N GLU A 144 10.88 -2.40 -3.67
CA GLU A 144 10.11 -3.63 -3.85
C GLU A 144 10.67 -4.83 -3.05
N PRO A 145 10.84 -4.70 -1.73
CA PRO A 145 11.63 -5.65 -0.95
C PRO A 145 11.06 -7.07 -0.93
N LEU A 146 9.76 -7.25 -1.14
CA LEU A 146 9.07 -8.53 -1.04
C LEU A 146 8.65 -9.13 -2.39
N GLY A 147 8.90 -8.41 -3.49
CA GLY A 147 8.43 -8.77 -4.84
C GLY A 147 8.93 -10.14 -5.35
N ALA A 148 10.09 -10.60 -4.88
CA ALA A 148 10.68 -11.89 -5.30
C ALA A 148 10.24 -13.09 -4.45
N LEU A 149 9.33 -12.91 -3.46
CA LEU A 149 8.87 -13.95 -2.55
C LEU A 149 7.53 -14.55 -2.97
N ASP A 150 7.35 -15.85 -2.72
CA ASP A 150 6.04 -16.48 -2.80
C ASP A 150 5.06 -15.92 -1.75
N ARG A 151 3.75 -16.13 -1.96
CA ARG A 151 2.68 -15.55 -1.13
C ARG A 151 2.83 -15.88 0.36
N LYS A 152 3.13 -17.13 0.71
CA LYS A 152 3.24 -17.56 2.12
C LYS A 152 4.44 -16.94 2.81
N LEU A 153 5.58 -16.96 2.14
CA LEU A 153 6.81 -16.37 2.66
C LEU A 153 6.71 -14.85 2.75
N ARG A 154 6.03 -14.21 1.80
CA ARG A 154 5.75 -12.78 1.80
C ARG A 154 5.01 -12.34 3.05
N GLN A 155 3.90 -13.01 3.40
CA GLN A 155 3.11 -12.68 4.59
C GLN A 155 3.93 -12.80 5.89
N SER A 156 4.69 -13.89 6.07
CA SER A 156 5.53 -14.02 7.27
C SER A 156 6.61 -12.94 7.34
N THR A 157 7.22 -12.62 6.20
CA THR A 157 8.29 -11.60 6.13
C THR A 157 7.77 -10.19 6.36
N GLN A 158 6.52 -9.87 5.98
CA GLN A 158 5.88 -8.59 6.31
C GLN A 158 5.87 -8.36 7.82
N PHE A 159 5.37 -9.32 8.60
CA PHE A 159 5.32 -9.21 10.06
C PHE A 159 6.73 -9.11 10.67
N GLU A 160 7.70 -9.88 10.18
CA GLU A 160 9.11 -9.81 10.62
C GLU A 160 9.69 -8.40 10.36
N LEU A 161 9.45 -7.84 9.17
CA LEU A 161 9.96 -6.52 8.78
C LEU A 161 9.35 -5.40 9.62
N LYS A 162 8.04 -5.46 9.88
CA LYS A 162 7.34 -4.50 10.75
C LYS A 162 7.84 -4.56 12.20
N ALA A 163 8.00 -5.76 12.74
CA ALA A 163 8.55 -5.96 14.08
C ALA A 163 9.99 -5.47 14.20
N LEU A 164 10.80 -5.70 13.15
CA LEU A 164 12.17 -5.23 13.09
C LEU A 164 12.25 -3.71 13.08
N GLN A 165 11.44 -3.05 12.26
CA GLN A 165 11.38 -1.59 12.19
C GLN A 165 10.97 -0.98 13.55
N ALA A 166 9.94 -1.54 14.19
CA ALA A 166 9.50 -1.09 15.51
C ALA A 166 10.59 -1.25 16.59
N ARG A 167 11.36 -2.36 16.53
CA ARG A 167 12.48 -2.61 17.45
C ARG A 167 13.65 -1.64 17.25
N LEU A 168 13.94 -1.27 16.00
CA LEU A 168 15.07 -0.40 15.66
C LEU A 168 14.74 1.09 15.81
N GLY A 169 13.46 1.48 15.68
CA GLY A 169 13.03 2.88 15.68
C GLY A 169 13.56 3.71 14.51
N ILE A 170 14.03 3.05 13.42
CA ILE A 170 14.55 3.70 12.22
C ILE A 170 13.40 4.01 11.26
N THR A 171 13.48 5.12 10.54
CA THR A 171 12.53 5.46 9.47
C THR A 171 12.75 4.54 8.27
N PHE A 172 11.66 3.90 7.80
CA PHE A 172 11.65 3.10 6.59
C PHE A 172 10.81 3.79 5.51
N VAL A 173 11.36 3.88 4.30
CA VAL A 173 10.61 4.30 3.10
C VAL A 173 10.62 3.15 2.11
N MET A 174 9.46 2.61 1.83
CA MET A 174 9.28 1.48 0.93
C MET A 174 8.58 1.90 -0.36
N VAL A 175 9.06 1.41 -1.48
CA VAL A 175 8.35 1.46 -2.76
C VAL A 175 7.73 0.09 -3.02
N THR A 176 6.46 0.07 -3.37
CA THR A 176 5.77 -1.14 -3.78
C THR A 176 4.65 -0.83 -4.78
N HIS A 177 4.27 -1.82 -5.57
CA HIS A 177 3.04 -1.82 -6.36
C HIS A 177 1.98 -2.76 -5.75
N ASP A 178 2.33 -3.49 -4.69
CA ASP A 178 1.45 -4.41 -3.97
C ASP A 178 0.69 -3.67 -2.87
N GLN A 179 -0.64 -3.66 -2.98
CA GLN A 179 -1.52 -2.97 -2.05
C GLN A 179 -1.49 -3.62 -0.66
N ASP A 180 -1.44 -4.96 -0.61
CA ASP A 180 -1.42 -5.71 0.66
C ASP A 180 -0.15 -5.38 1.45
N GLU A 181 1.00 -5.21 0.76
CA GLU A 181 2.24 -4.80 1.40
C GLU A 181 2.13 -3.40 2.01
N ALA A 182 1.65 -2.43 1.23
CA ALA A 182 1.51 -1.06 1.69
C ALA A 182 0.52 -0.96 2.85
N MET A 183 -0.64 -1.62 2.76
CA MET A 183 -1.67 -1.61 3.80
C MET A 183 -1.21 -2.29 5.10
N THR A 184 -0.42 -3.36 5.01
CA THR A 184 0.01 -4.14 6.19
C THR A 184 1.18 -3.49 6.93
N LEU A 185 2.15 -2.95 6.18
CA LEU A 185 3.42 -2.50 6.74
C LEU A 185 3.40 -1.05 7.19
N SER A 186 2.67 -0.19 6.49
CA SER A 186 2.84 1.25 6.64
C SER A 186 2.12 1.83 7.85
N SER A 187 2.75 2.81 8.47
CA SER A 187 2.09 3.77 9.36
C SER A 187 1.27 4.78 8.55
N ARG A 188 1.87 5.29 7.49
CA ARG A 188 1.25 6.12 6.45
C ARG A 188 1.74 5.69 5.08
N LEU A 189 0.94 5.95 4.08
CA LEU A 189 1.29 5.71 2.68
C LEU A 189 0.93 6.91 1.80
N ALA A 190 1.64 7.04 0.68
CA ALA A 190 1.31 7.95 -0.39
C ALA A 190 0.94 7.16 -1.65
N VAL A 191 -0.22 7.45 -2.23
CA VAL A 191 -0.61 6.92 -3.54
C VAL A 191 -0.09 7.86 -4.61
N LEU A 192 0.74 7.31 -5.51
CA LEU A 192 1.35 8.04 -6.62
C LEU A 192 0.74 7.64 -7.95
N ASP A 193 0.47 8.64 -8.77
CA ASP A 193 0.11 8.43 -10.17
C ASP A 193 0.72 9.54 -11.04
N HIS A 194 1.24 9.17 -12.22
CA HIS A 194 1.84 10.09 -13.19
C HIS A 194 2.81 11.12 -12.58
N GLY A 195 3.66 10.69 -11.64
CA GLY A 195 4.66 11.54 -10.98
C GLY A 195 4.10 12.48 -9.91
N ARG A 196 2.84 12.35 -9.53
CA ARG A 196 2.18 13.18 -8.51
C ARG A 196 1.71 12.33 -7.34
N VAL A 197 1.66 12.92 -6.16
CA VAL A 197 1.00 12.34 -4.99
C VAL A 197 -0.48 12.70 -5.06
N LEU A 198 -1.35 11.69 -5.10
CA LEU A 198 -2.80 11.87 -5.12
C LEU A 198 -3.38 11.97 -3.71
N GLN A 199 -2.87 11.16 -2.79
CA GLN A 199 -3.34 11.12 -1.40
C GLN A 199 -2.23 10.61 -0.49
N VAL A 200 -2.17 11.14 0.73
CA VAL A 200 -1.31 10.66 1.83
C VAL A 200 -2.18 10.48 3.06
N GLY A 201 -2.02 9.36 3.75
CA GLY A 201 -2.75 9.10 4.99
C GLY A 201 -2.40 7.75 5.61
N ALA A 202 -3.00 7.43 6.74
CA ALA A 202 -2.94 6.09 7.28
C ALA A 202 -3.64 5.09 6.33
N PRO A 203 -3.22 3.82 6.29
CA PRO A 203 -3.81 2.83 5.38
C PRO A 203 -5.33 2.80 5.39
N HIS A 204 -5.95 2.76 6.58
CA HIS A 204 -7.40 2.73 6.71
C HIS A 204 -8.07 4.03 6.19
N GLU A 205 -7.47 5.20 6.39
CA GLU A 205 -8.00 6.47 5.89
C GLU A 205 -8.01 6.51 4.37
N VAL A 206 -6.89 6.12 3.74
CA VAL A 206 -6.78 6.13 2.27
C VAL A 206 -7.71 5.09 1.63
N TYR A 207 -7.98 3.98 2.32
CA TYR A 207 -8.89 2.94 1.86
C TYR A 207 -10.37 3.34 2.01
N GLU A 208 -10.76 3.83 3.20
CA GLU A 208 -12.18 4.13 3.52
C GLU A 208 -12.63 5.48 2.96
N THR A 209 -11.70 6.46 2.86
CA THR A 209 -12.01 7.82 2.37
C THR A 209 -11.08 8.21 1.23
N PRO A 210 -11.17 7.54 0.06
CA PRO A 210 -10.34 7.88 -1.08
C PRO A 210 -10.64 9.29 -1.60
N ALA A 211 -9.57 10.06 -1.86
CA ALA A 211 -9.69 11.45 -2.30
C ALA A 211 -10.08 11.58 -3.79
N THR A 212 -9.84 10.55 -4.58
CA THR A 212 -10.10 10.55 -6.03
C THR A 212 -10.63 9.20 -6.49
N ARG A 213 -11.29 9.16 -7.67
CA ARG A 213 -11.69 7.91 -8.32
C ARG A 213 -10.51 6.96 -8.51
N HIS A 214 -9.37 7.49 -8.95
CA HIS A 214 -8.18 6.69 -9.16
C HIS A 214 -7.74 5.98 -7.87
N VAL A 215 -7.72 6.68 -6.73
CA VAL A 215 -7.37 6.07 -5.44
C VAL A 215 -8.39 5.01 -5.04
N ALA A 216 -9.69 5.27 -5.23
CA ALA A 216 -10.75 4.31 -4.92
C ALA A 216 -10.63 3.02 -5.73
N GLU A 217 -10.39 3.12 -7.04
CA GLU A 217 -10.23 1.98 -7.95
C GLU A 217 -8.90 1.26 -7.74
N PHE A 218 -7.83 2.02 -7.52
CA PHE A 218 -6.51 1.45 -7.33
C PHE A 218 -6.41 0.63 -6.03
N LEU A 219 -7.03 1.11 -4.93
CA LEU A 219 -7.07 0.41 -3.65
C LEU A 219 -8.33 -0.45 -3.51
N GLY A 220 -8.32 -1.68 -4.04
CA GLY A 220 -9.34 -2.67 -3.71
C GLY A 220 -10.63 -2.63 -4.53
N ALA A 221 -10.59 -2.18 -5.80
CA ALA A 221 -11.70 -2.31 -6.76
C ALA A 221 -13.07 -1.80 -6.24
N ALA A 222 -13.12 -0.57 -5.72
CA ALA A 222 -14.36 0.06 -5.27
C ALA A 222 -15.42 0.08 -6.37
N ASN A 223 -16.67 -0.07 -5.99
CA ASN A 223 -17.80 0.29 -6.85
C ASN A 223 -17.91 1.81 -6.93
N LEU A 224 -17.98 2.35 -8.13
CA LEU A 224 -18.22 3.77 -8.37
C LEU A 224 -19.57 3.94 -9.05
N ILE A 225 -20.43 4.75 -8.47
CA ILE A 225 -21.74 5.07 -9.02
C ILE A 225 -21.79 6.58 -9.23
N ASP A 226 -22.00 7.00 -10.46
CA ASP A 226 -22.09 8.41 -10.81
C ASP A 226 -23.45 9.00 -10.42
N GLY A 227 -23.44 10.25 -9.99
CA GLY A 227 -24.65 10.93 -9.60
C GLY A 227 -24.46 12.43 -9.39
N VAL A 228 -25.55 13.08 -9.02
CA VAL A 228 -25.61 14.51 -8.71
C VAL A 228 -26.13 14.71 -7.28
N VAL A 229 -25.46 15.56 -6.52
CA VAL A 229 -25.86 15.89 -5.14
C VAL A 229 -27.18 16.63 -5.17
N ALA A 230 -28.19 16.06 -4.53
CA ALA A 230 -29.50 16.72 -4.33
C ALA A 230 -29.46 17.62 -3.10
N SER A 231 -28.92 17.15 -1.99
CA SER A 231 -28.76 17.89 -0.74
C SER A 231 -27.57 17.36 0.05
N GLU A 232 -27.03 18.16 0.98
CA GLU A 232 -26.01 17.74 1.96
C GLU A 232 -26.40 18.32 3.31
N SER A 233 -26.33 17.49 4.36
CA SER A 233 -26.58 17.92 5.74
C SER A 233 -25.74 17.07 6.70
N SER A 234 -25.02 17.74 7.59
CA SER A 234 -24.26 17.10 8.67
C SER A 234 -23.24 16.07 8.18
N GLY A 235 -22.58 16.33 7.03
CA GLY A 235 -21.57 15.43 6.46
C GLY A 235 -22.14 14.21 5.73
N VAL A 236 -23.46 14.18 5.46
CA VAL A 236 -24.14 13.17 4.64
C VAL A 236 -24.77 13.83 3.44
N ALA A 237 -24.41 13.39 2.25
CA ALA A 237 -25.02 13.83 1.01
C ALA A 237 -26.12 12.87 0.56
N GLU A 238 -27.21 13.44 0.00
CA GLU A 238 -28.20 12.71 -0.76
C GLU A 238 -27.91 12.88 -2.25
N ILE A 239 -27.76 11.76 -2.95
CA ILE A 239 -27.29 11.72 -4.32
C ILE A 239 -28.32 11.07 -5.21
N LEU A 240 -28.66 11.74 -6.31
CA LEU A 240 -29.47 11.18 -7.39
C LEU A 240 -28.54 10.50 -8.40
N CYS A 241 -28.61 9.17 -8.50
CA CYS A 241 -27.81 8.40 -9.42
C CYS A 241 -28.59 8.07 -10.70
N ASP A 242 -27.96 8.25 -11.86
CA ASP A 242 -28.62 8.10 -13.16
C ASP A 242 -29.16 6.68 -13.39
N GLY A 243 -30.47 6.62 -13.70
CA GLY A 243 -31.16 5.36 -13.99
C GLY A 243 -31.35 4.41 -12.80
N LEU A 244 -31.11 4.89 -11.58
CA LEU A 244 -31.37 4.14 -10.35
C LEU A 244 -32.52 4.79 -9.57
N PRO A 245 -33.37 3.98 -8.90
CA PRO A 245 -34.51 4.50 -8.16
C PRO A 245 -34.08 5.11 -6.83
N GLY A 246 -34.64 6.27 -6.49
CA GLY A 246 -34.49 6.91 -5.19
C GLY A 246 -33.22 7.77 -5.04
N LEU A 247 -33.03 8.27 -3.82
CA LEU A 247 -31.85 9.00 -3.41
C LEU A 247 -30.94 8.06 -2.61
N PHE A 248 -29.65 8.09 -2.89
CA PHE A 248 -28.64 7.38 -2.13
C PHE A 248 -27.99 8.32 -1.13
N ARG A 249 -27.73 7.83 0.07
CA ARG A 249 -27.06 8.57 1.12
C ARG A 249 -25.62 8.08 1.27
N ALA A 250 -24.69 9.02 1.28
CA ALA A 250 -23.27 8.71 1.43
C ALA A 250 -22.56 9.77 2.30
N SER A 251 -21.49 9.35 2.96
CA SER A 251 -20.62 10.26 3.72
C SER A 251 -19.94 11.26 2.78
N ALA A 252 -19.97 12.53 3.12
CA ALA A 252 -19.36 13.63 2.38
C ALA A 252 -18.39 14.40 3.29
N PRO A 253 -17.22 13.80 3.68
CA PRO A 253 -16.32 14.39 4.67
C PRO A 253 -15.74 15.74 4.26
N ASN A 254 -15.68 16.01 2.96
CA ASN A 254 -15.17 17.26 2.39
C ASN A 254 -16.31 18.24 2.00
N GLY A 255 -17.56 17.90 2.37
CA GLY A 255 -18.76 18.59 1.89
C GLY A 255 -19.03 18.29 0.42
N ALA A 256 -20.27 18.53 -0.01
CA ALA A 256 -20.67 18.39 -1.42
C ALA A 256 -21.80 19.37 -1.73
N ALA A 257 -21.54 20.34 -2.59
CA ALA A 257 -22.55 21.35 -2.94
C ALA A 257 -23.71 20.71 -3.72
N ALA A 258 -24.93 21.15 -3.45
CA ALA A 258 -26.10 20.73 -4.23
C ALA A 258 -25.89 21.06 -5.72
N GLY A 259 -26.18 20.10 -6.60
CA GLY A 259 -25.96 20.19 -8.03
C GLY A 259 -24.53 19.76 -8.49
N ALA A 260 -23.61 19.44 -7.58
CA ALA A 260 -22.29 18.94 -7.94
C ALA A 260 -22.37 17.52 -8.51
N THR A 261 -21.62 17.29 -9.58
CA THR A 261 -21.38 15.93 -10.11
C THR A 261 -20.37 15.21 -9.22
N VAL A 262 -20.69 13.98 -8.84
CA VAL A 262 -19.90 13.19 -7.89
C VAL A 262 -19.89 11.72 -8.28
N ALA A 263 -18.92 10.99 -7.75
CA ALA A 263 -18.99 9.54 -7.67
C ALA A 263 -19.26 9.09 -6.24
N VAL A 264 -20.13 8.11 -6.07
CA VAL A 264 -20.31 7.40 -4.79
C VAL A 264 -19.42 6.16 -4.84
N ALA A 265 -18.40 6.11 -3.98
CA ALA A 265 -17.52 4.96 -3.85
C ALA A 265 -18.03 4.05 -2.72
N ILE A 266 -18.16 2.75 -3.02
CA ILE A 266 -18.62 1.74 -2.07
C ILE A 266 -17.71 0.52 -2.20
N ARG A 267 -17.14 0.05 -1.09
CA ARG A 267 -16.33 -1.17 -1.08
C ARG A 267 -17.20 -2.41 -1.27
N PRO A 268 -16.76 -3.42 -2.06
CA PRO A 268 -17.56 -4.64 -2.31
C PRO A 268 -17.98 -5.38 -1.04
N GLU A 269 -17.14 -5.41 -0.02
CA GLU A 269 -17.38 -6.05 1.27
C GLU A 269 -18.34 -5.28 2.20
N LYS A 270 -18.63 -4.02 1.89
CA LYS A 270 -19.60 -3.19 2.63
C LYS A 270 -21.03 -3.38 2.10
N ILE A 271 -21.18 -3.92 0.91
CA ILE A 271 -22.49 -4.22 0.32
C ILE A 271 -22.98 -5.55 0.86
N ARG A 272 -24.13 -5.52 1.52
CA ARG A 272 -24.78 -6.70 2.10
C ARG A 272 -25.86 -7.21 1.16
N VAL A 273 -25.97 -8.52 1.03
CA VAL A 273 -27.12 -9.18 0.42
C VAL A 273 -28.19 -9.28 1.49
N CYS A 274 -29.35 -8.70 1.26
CA CYS A 274 -30.45 -8.63 2.22
C CYS A 274 -31.73 -9.28 1.68
N ASP A 275 -32.65 -9.57 2.60
CA ASP A 275 -34.01 -9.99 2.22
C ASP A 275 -34.80 -8.79 1.66
N SER A 276 -35.76 -9.07 0.80
CA SER A 276 -36.62 -8.03 0.19
C SER A 276 -37.38 -7.18 1.22
N ALA A 277 -37.62 -7.74 2.41
CA ALA A 277 -38.29 -7.07 3.53
C ALA A 277 -37.34 -6.17 4.38
N PHE A 278 -36.04 -6.14 4.06
CA PHE A 278 -35.09 -5.31 4.81
C PHE A 278 -35.33 -3.81 4.56
N TYR A 279 -35.38 -3.03 5.63
CA TYR A 279 -35.52 -1.57 5.60
C TYR A 279 -34.16 -0.95 5.89
N GLY A 280 -33.36 -0.71 4.84
CA GLY A 280 -32.10 0.03 4.91
C GLY A 280 -32.22 1.39 4.21
N GLU A 281 -31.36 2.34 4.58
CA GLU A 281 -31.36 3.69 3.97
C GLU A 281 -30.94 3.64 2.50
N ASN A 282 -29.98 2.78 2.14
CA ASN A 282 -29.59 2.53 0.77
C ASN A 282 -29.96 1.10 0.39
N LYS A 283 -30.74 0.96 -0.67
CA LYS A 283 -31.21 -0.33 -1.16
C LYS A 283 -31.33 -0.34 -2.68
N LEU A 284 -30.86 -1.43 -3.29
CA LEU A 284 -30.95 -1.69 -4.72
C LEU A 284 -31.27 -3.14 -5.00
N ASN A 285 -32.01 -3.37 -6.07
CA ASN A 285 -32.19 -4.72 -6.62
C ASN A 285 -31.32 -4.90 -7.87
N GLY A 286 -30.74 -6.07 -8.02
CA GLY A 286 -29.94 -6.41 -9.18
C GLY A 286 -29.92 -7.88 -9.45
N LYS A 287 -29.45 -8.26 -10.63
CA LYS A 287 -29.39 -9.66 -11.09
C LYS A 287 -27.93 -10.13 -11.12
N VAL A 288 -27.64 -11.26 -10.52
CA VAL A 288 -26.32 -11.87 -10.52
C VAL A 288 -25.94 -12.22 -11.96
N LYS A 289 -24.84 -11.63 -12.44
CA LYS A 289 -24.23 -11.87 -13.74
C LYS A 289 -23.17 -12.96 -13.68
N ASN A 290 -22.29 -12.89 -12.67
CA ASN A 290 -21.22 -13.87 -12.47
C ASN A 290 -20.99 -14.11 -10.97
N VAL A 291 -20.48 -15.30 -10.65
CA VAL A 291 -20.08 -15.69 -9.29
C VAL A 291 -18.67 -16.25 -9.33
N ALA A 292 -17.79 -15.76 -8.43
CA ALA A 292 -16.46 -16.31 -8.21
C ALA A 292 -16.33 -16.78 -6.76
N TYR A 293 -16.17 -18.09 -6.55
CA TYR A 293 -15.90 -18.67 -5.25
C TYR A 293 -14.40 -18.76 -4.99
N ILE A 294 -13.90 -18.10 -3.93
CA ILE A 294 -12.47 -18.01 -3.62
C ILE A 294 -12.13 -18.69 -2.28
N GLY A 295 -13.03 -19.55 -1.79
CA GLY A 295 -12.85 -20.27 -0.54
C GLY A 295 -13.52 -19.54 0.63
N ASP A 296 -12.82 -18.66 1.31
CA ASP A 296 -13.33 -17.88 2.44
C ASP A 296 -14.33 -16.79 2.04
N VAL A 297 -14.26 -16.31 0.79
CA VAL A 297 -15.17 -15.31 0.24
C VAL A 297 -15.77 -15.74 -1.10
N SER A 298 -16.94 -15.22 -1.41
CA SER A 298 -17.59 -15.27 -2.73
C SER A 298 -17.73 -13.84 -3.26
N ILE A 299 -17.40 -13.62 -4.54
CA ILE A 299 -17.54 -12.36 -5.22
C ILE A 299 -18.64 -12.49 -6.26
N TYR A 300 -19.64 -11.62 -6.17
CA TYR A 300 -20.76 -11.53 -7.12
C TYR A 300 -20.59 -10.29 -7.99
N SER A 301 -20.79 -10.43 -9.28
CA SER A 301 -21.03 -9.31 -10.18
C SER A 301 -22.54 -9.17 -10.37
N VAL A 302 -23.12 -8.09 -9.87
CA VAL A 302 -24.58 -7.86 -9.88
C VAL A 302 -24.92 -6.72 -10.82
N THR A 303 -25.70 -6.99 -11.87
CA THR A 303 -26.14 -5.96 -12.83
C THR A 303 -27.41 -5.30 -12.33
N LEU A 304 -27.40 -3.98 -12.26
CA LEU A 304 -28.52 -3.12 -11.87
C LEU A 304 -29.45 -2.82 -13.04
N ALA A 305 -30.60 -2.19 -12.75
CA ALA A 305 -31.60 -1.84 -13.75
C ALA A 305 -31.09 -0.86 -14.84
N ASN A 306 -30.15 0.03 -14.49
CA ASN A 306 -29.50 0.95 -15.42
C ASN A 306 -28.35 0.34 -16.23
N GLY A 307 -28.07 -0.97 -16.08
CA GLY A 307 -26.98 -1.67 -16.75
C GLY A 307 -25.62 -1.59 -16.05
N CYS A 308 -25.47 -0.76 -15.01
CA CYS A 308 -24.26 -0.75 -14.17
C CYS A 308 -24.07 -2.11 -13.48
N THR A 309 -22.80 -2.48 -13.24
CA THR A 309 -22.48 -3.71 -12.54
C THR A 309 -21.75 -3.39 -11.25
N LEU A 310 -22.33 -3.83 -10.14
CA LEU A 310 -21.69 -3.76 -8.82
C LEU A 310 -20.99 -5.07 -8.50
N ARG A 311 -19.82 -4.96 -7.88
CA ARG A 311 -19.11 -6.07 -7.26
C ARG A 311 -19.53 -6.15 -5.79
N VAL A 312 -19.93 -7.32 -5.35
CA VAL A 312 -20.34 -7.59 -3.95
C VAL A 312 -19.48 -8.73 -3.43
N GLN A 313 -18.86 -8.55 -2.27
CA GLN A 313 -18.07 -9.58 -1.62
C GLN A 313 -18.76 -10.06 -0.36
N SER A 314 -18.97 -11.37 -0.25
CA SER A 314 -19.60 -12.00 0.90
C SER A 314 -18.70 -13.07 1.50
N THR A 315 -18.58 -13.08 2.82
CA THR A 315 -17.81 -14.12 3.54
C THR A 315 -18.57 -15.42 3.61
N ASN A 316 -17.92 -16.53 3.26
CA ASN A 316 -18.46 -17.88 3.28
C ASN A 316 -18.40 -18.46 4.70
N THR A 317 -19.35 -18.09 5.56
CA THR A 317 -19.36 -18.51 6.98
C THR A 317 -19.97 -19.88 7.23
N LYS A 318 -20.78 -20.40 6.30
CA LYS A 318 -21.48 -21.67 6.42
C LYS A 318 -21.04 -22.63 5.33
N ARG A 319 -20.83 -23.91 5.69
CA ARG A 319 -20.41 -24.96 4.76
C ARG A 319 -21.47 -25.26 3.69
N ASP A 320 -22.75 -25.18 4.05
CA ASP A 320 -23.90 -25.51 3.19
C ASP A 320 -24.74 -24.24 2.87
N GLY A 321 -24.12 -23.02 2.94
CA GLY A 321 -24.78 -21.78 2.58
C GLY A 321 -25.12 -21.79 1.08
N ALA A 322 -26.41 -21.59 0.76
CA ALA A 322 -26.83 -21.43 -0.63
C ALA A 322 -26.14 -20.19 -1.24
N THR A 323 -25.15 -20.42 -2.07
CA THR A 323 -24.49 -19.35 -2.83
C THR A 323 -25.43 -18.93 -3.96
N PRO A 324 -25.81 -17.65 -4.09
CA PRO A 324 -26.60 -17.18 -5.21
C PRO A 324 -25.98 -17.59 -6.54
N SER A 325 -26.79 -18.19 -7.43
CA SER A 325 -26.33 -18.57 -8.77
C SER A 325 -26.54 -17.43 -9.78
N GLU A 326 -25.92 -17.56 -10.95
CA GLU A 326 -26.17 -16.66 -12.07
C GLU A 326 -27.67 -16.59 -12.38
N GLY A 327 -28.16 -15.37 -12.64
CA GLY A 327 -29.56 -15.10 -12.90
C GLY A 327 -30.42 -14.86 -11.65
N THR A 328 -29.91 -15.10 -10.43
CA THR A 328 -30.62 -14.83 -9.17
C THR A 328 -30.80 -13.34 -8.98
N GLU A 329 -32.01 -12.91 -8.60
CA GLU A 329 -32.25 -11.54 -8.16
C GLU A 329 -31.79 -11.37 -6.71
N LEU A 330 -31.02 -10.32 -6.45
CA LEU A 330 -30.49 -9.98 -5.13
C LEU A 330 -30.99 -8.59 -4.73
N CYS A 331 -31.34 -8.46 -3.47
CA CYS A 331 -31.48 -7.19 -2.78
C CYS A 331 -30.12 -6.83 -2.16
N LEU A 332 -29.57 -5.68 -2.53
CA LEU A 332 -28.33 -5.13 -2.04
C LEU A 332 -28.61 -3.95 -1.11
N SER A 333 -27.86 -3.86 -0.02
CA SER A 333 -28.00 -2.74 0.93
C SER A 333 -26.63 -2.40 1.53
N TRP A 334 -26.46 -1.12 1.89
CA TRP A 334 -25.29 -0.62 2.63
C TRP A 334 -25.68 0.57 3.50
N ASP A 335 -24.90 0.83 4.54
CA ASP A 335 -25.12 1.98 5.39
C ASP A 335 -24.55 3.27 4.75
N PRO A 336 -25.11 4.46 4.98
CA PRO A 336 -24.59 5.73 4.44
C PRO A 336 -23.12 5.97 4.76
N THR A 337 -22.65 5.51 5.92
CA THR A 337 -21.25 5.60 6.36
C THR A 337 -20.32 4.65 5.64
N ASP A 338 -20.84 3.62 4.98
CA ASP A 338 -20.07 2.65 4.19
C ASP A 338 -19.82 3.11 2.74
N ALA A 339 -20.42 4.24 2.36
CA ALA A 339 -20.28 4.88 1.06
C ALA A 339 -19.68 6.28 1.23
N VAL A 340 -18.79 6.69 0.33
CA VAL A 340 -18.15 8.01 0.38
C VAL A 340 -18.30 8.76 -0.94
N VAL A 341 -18.56 10.05 -0.84
CA VAL A 341 -18.64 10.97 -1.99
C VAL A 341 -17.25 11.37 -2.42
N ILE A 342 -16.96 11.20 -3.69
CA ILE A 342 -15.75 11.68 -4.36
C ILE A 342 -16.18 12.82 -5.30
N LEU A 343 -15.63 14.01 -5.09
CA LEU A 343 -15.82 15.16 -5.97
C LEU A 343 -15.04 14.96 -7.28
N GLU A 344 -15.62 15.36 -8.42
CA GLU A 344 -14.97 15.36 -9.73
C GLU A 344 -14.20 16.66 -10.01
#